data_26358747cfc64b19f828f9343250e9f5
#
_entry.id   26358747cfc64b19f828f9343250e9f5
#
_cell.length_a   1.000
_cell.length_b   1.000
_cell.length_c   1.000
_cell.angle_alpha   90.00
_cell.angle_beta   90.00
_cell.angle_gamma   90.00
#
_symmetry.space_group_name_H-M   'P 1'
#
loop_
_entity.id
_entity.type
_entity.pdbx_description
1 polymer ?
#
loop_
_entity_poly.entity_id
_entity_poly.type
_entity_poly.pdbx_seq_one_letter_code
_entity_poly.pdbx_strand_id
1 'polypeptide(L)'
;MNFLYPLLLSFTIIFLAELGDKTQIMVLSFSTKSKVKNILLGIALGTFLSHGLAILLGSRLASISNSNFSYFLNLLTYISFILFGMIGFITMKKKSHSSDVGIDNSTGLISKFSKLKINYIFTIAFCILVGELGDKTFLSSIGLGIQYPEYKISLIIGSILGMVCS
;
A
#
# COMPACT_ATOMS: atom_id res chain seq x y z
N MET A 1 8.70 -18.97 -14.38
CA MET A 1 8.69 -17.49 -14.48
C MET A 1 9.90 -16.94 -13.73
N ASN A 2 10.53 -15.90 -14.23
CA ASN A 2 11.69 -15.29 -13.58
C ASN A 2 11.24 -14.46 -12.37
N PHE A 3 12.03 -14.44 -11.30
CA PHE A 3 11.83 -13.63 -10.10
C PHE A 3 11.58 -12.14 -10.41
N LEU A 4 12.14 -11.66 -11.49
CA LEU A 4 12.07 -10.26 -11.93
C LEU A 4 10.66 -9.83 -12.37
N TYR A 5 9.87 -10.71 -12.99
CA TYR A 5 8.54 -10.36 -13.48
C TYR A 5 7.56 -9.98 -12.35
N PRO A 6 7.36 -10.80 -11.29
CA PRO A 6 6.50 -10.41 -10.16
C PRO A 6 7.01 -9.19 -9.42
N LEU A 7 8.33 -8.98 -9.36
CA LEU A 7 8.94 -7.80 -8.74
C LEU A 7 8.56 -6.51 -9.51
N LEU A 8 8.77 -6.50 -10.82
CA LEU A 8 8.43 -5.34 -11.65
C LEU A 8 6.92 -5.09 -11.67
N LEU A 9 6.12 -6.14 -11.69
CA LEU A 9 4.68 -6.04 -11.66
C LEU A 9 4.20 -5.38 -10.37
N SER A 10 4.63 -5.87 -9.19
CA SER A 10 4.26 -5.29 -7.91
C SER A 10 4.80 -3.87 -7.74
N PHE A 11 6.05 -3.61 -8.15
CA PHE A 11 6.61 -2.27 -8.17
C PHE A 11 5.73 -1.30 -8.96
N THR A 12 5.40 -1.64 -10.21
CA THR A 12 4.64 -0.76 -11.09
C THR A 12 3.23 -0.50 -10.57
N ILE A 13 2.53 -1.55 -10.11
CA ILE A 13 1.17 -1.42 -9.60
C ILE A 13 1.15 -0.55 -8.34
N ILE A 14 2.03 -0.80 -7.38
CA ILE A 14 2.06 -0.03 -6.13
C ILE A 14 2.52 1.40 -6.39
N PHE A 15 3.59 1.59 -7.17
CA PHE A 15 4.07 2.93 -7.55
C PHE A 15 2.96 3.79 -8.17
N LEU A 16 2.26 3.27 -9.18
CA LEU A 16 1.18 4.01 -9.85
C LEU A 16 -0.04 4.23 -8.94
N ALA A 17 -0.36 3.28 -8.09
CA ALA A 17 -1.49 3.38 -7.16
C ALA A 17 -1.25 4.42 -6.04
N GLU A 18 0.01 4.61 -5.64
CA GLU A 18 0.41 5.56 -4.60
C GLU A 18 0.64 6.99 -5.12
N LEU A 19 0.81 7.18 -6.44
CA LEU A 19 0.98 8.52 -7.00
C LEU A 19 -0.24 9.41 -6.70
N GLY A 20 0.01 10.49 -5.93
CA GLY A 20 -1.03 11.45 -5.54
C GLY A 20 -1.96 10.97 -4.42
N ASP A 21 -1.62 9.92 -3.69
CA ASP A 21 -2.43 9.41 -2.58
C ASP A 21 -2.15 10.14 -1.25
N LYS A 22 -3.01 9.89 -0.26
CA LYS A 22 -2.95 10.47 1.10
C LYS A 22 -1.63 10.15 1.82
N THR A 23 -1.00 9.03 1.53
CA THR A 23 0.29 8.63 2.10
C THR A 23 1.41 9.59 1.74
N GLN A 24 1.44 10.14 0.52
CA GLN A 24 2.42 11.18 0.13
C GLN A 24 2.23 12.47 0.95
N ILE A 25 1.00 12.91 1.20
CA ILE A 25 0.71 14.08 2.03
C ILE A 25 1.15 13.84 3.47
N MET A 26 0.93 12.62 3.99
CA MET A 26 1.37 12.22 5.33
C MET A 26 2.90 12.25 5.43
N VAL A 27 3.62 11.69 4.46
CA VAL A 27 5.08 11.70 4.38
C VAL A 27 5.62 13.12 4.30
N LEU A 28 5.00 13.99 3.51
CA LEU A 28 5.36 15.40 3.44
C LEU A 28 5.23 16.09 4.81
N SER A 29 4.20 15.79 5.57
CA SER A 29 4.02 16.31 6.94
C SER A 29 5.13 15.85 7.90
N PHE A 30 5.67 14.63 7.72
CA PHE A 30 6.80 14.15 8.52
C PHE A 30 8.15 14.74 8.05
N SER A 31 8.28 15.14 6.79
CA SER A 31 9.52 15.69 6.23
C SER A 31 9.96 16.98 6.92
N THR A 32 9.02 17.75 7.47
CA THR A 32 9.28 18.96 8.24
C THR A 32 9.83 18.70 9.64
N LYS A 33 9.68 17.46 10.17
CA LYS A 33 9.96 17.13 11.59
C LYS A 33 11.04 16.07 11.76
N SER A 34 11.48 15.39 10.71
CA SER A 34 12.40 14.27 10.80
C SER A 34 13.41 14.24 9.64
N LYS A 35 14.55 13.57 9.87
CA LYS A 35 15.55 13.36 8.82
C LYS A 35 15.00 12.42 7.75
N VAL A 36 15.32 12.68 6.49
CA VAL A 36 14.89 11.88 5.32
C VAL A 36 15.16 10.38 5.51
N LYS A 37 16.32 10.01 6.05
CA LYS A 37 16.66 8.60 6.34
C LYS A 37 15.65 7.92 7.27
N ASN A 38 15.20 8.62 8.32
CA ASN A 38 14.23 8.07 9.26
C ASN A 38 12.84 7.92 8.62
N ILE A 39 12.50 8.82 7.71
CA ILE A 39 11.24 8.78 6.95
C ILE A 39 11.26 7.58 6.02
N LEU A 40 12.31 7.42 5.22
CA LEU A 40 12.46 6.28 4.29
C LEU A 40 12.43 4.94 5.01
N LEU A 41 13.12 4.83 6.15
CA LEU A 41 13.07 3.61 6.98
C LEU A 41 11.67 3.37 7.56
N GLY A 42 10.98 4.42 8.00
CA GLY A 42 9.61 4.32 8.49
C GLY A 42 8.63 3.87 7.40
N ILE A 43 8.76 4.45 6.20
CA ILE A 43 7.97 4.03 5.02
C ILE A 43 8.24 2.55 4.70
N ALA A 44 9.50 2.18 4.55
CA ALA A 44 9.88 0.81 4.22
C ALA A 44 9.36 -0.22 5.25
N LEU A 45 9.46 0.09 6.55
CA LEU A 45 8.94 -0.76 7.62
C LEU A 45 7.40 -0.82 7.61
N GLY A 46 6.73 0.31 7.45
CA GLY A 46 5.26 0.38 7.39
C GLY A 46 4.72 -0.43 6.20
N THR A 47 5.30 -0.21 5.02
CA THR A 47 4.95 -0.95 3.80
C THR A 47 5.27 -2.44 3.92
N PHE A 48 6.44 -2.79 4.50
CA PHE A 48 6.79 -4.19 4.72
C PHE A 48 5.74 -4.89 5.59
N LEU A 49 5.24 -4.23 6.63
CA LEU A 49 4.22 -4.80 7.50
C LEU A 49 2.85 -4.86 6.80
N SER A 50 2.40 -3.77 6.17
CA SER A 50 1.08 -3.72 5.53
C SER A 50 1.00 -4.63 4.31
N HIS A 51 1.84 -4.41 3.31
CA HIS A 51 1.84 -5.20 2.07
C HIS A 51 2.40 -6.60 2.26
N GLY A 52 3.37 -6.78 3.18
CA GLY A 52 3.86 -8.10 3.56
C GLY A 52 2.76 -8.98 4.12
N LEU A 53 1.96 -8.46 5.07
CA LEU A 53 0.79 -9.17 5.59
C LEU A 53 -0.25 -9.44 4.49
N ALA A 54 -0.55 -8.46 3.64
CA ALA A 54 -1.48 -8.61 2.53
C ALA A 54 -1.07 -9.73 1.56
N ILE A 55 0.20 -9.75 1.13
CA ILE A 55 0.74 -10.76 0.22
C ILE A 55 0.74 -12.15 0.89
N LEU A 56 1.11 -12.23 2.16
CA LEU A 56 1.08 -13.48 2.92
C LEU A 56 -0.35 -14.01 3.04
N LEU A 57 -1.31 -13.17 3.37
CA LEU A 57 -2.74 -13.54 3.42
C LEU A 57 -3.21 -14.03 2.06
N GLY A 58 -2.94 -13.28 0.99
CA GLY A 58 -3.30 -13.66 -0.38
C GLY A 58 -2.71 -15.01 -0.78
N SER A 59 -1.41 -15.24 -0.50
CA SER A 59 -0.75 -16.50 -0.81
C SER A 59 -1.28 -17.69 0.01
N ARG A 60 -1.69 -17.45 1.26
CA ARG A 60 -2.35 -18.49 2.08
C ARG A 60 -3.74 -18.82 1.56
N LEU A 61 -4.52 -17.82 1.17
CA LEU A 61 -5.83 -18.04 0.53
C LEU A 61 -5.69 -18.88 -0.73
N ALA A 62 -4.69 -18.59 -1.58
CA ALA A 62 -4.41 -19.38 -2.79
C ALA A 62 -4.03 -20.84 -2.48
N SER A 63 -3.32 -21.11 -1.37
CA SER A 63 -2.85 -22.44 -1.02
C SER A 63 -3.92 -23.35 -0.37
N ILE A 64 -4.96 -22.77 0.22
CA ILE A 64 -6.02 -23.53 0.92
C ILE A 64 -7.10 -24.00 -0.06
N SER A 65 -7.19 -23.43 -1.25
CA SER A 65 -8.37 -23.53 -2.09
C SER A 65 -8.35 -24.68 -3.10
N ASN A 66 -9.50 -25.33 -3.25
CA ASN A 66 -9.82 -26.17 -4.41
C ASN A 66 -9.84 -25.31 -5.68
N SER A 67 -9.65 -25.94 -6.85
CA SER A 67 -9.57 -25.26 -8.16
C SER A 67 -10.69 -24.24 -8.43
N ASN A 68 -11.93 -24.56 -8.02
CA ASN A 68 -13.10 -23.68 -8.20
C ASN A 68 -13.01 -22.41 -7.35
N PHE A 69 -12.46 -22.51 -6.13
CA PHE A 69 -12.30 -21.37 -5.23
C PHE A 69 -11.14 -20.47 -5.69
N SER A 70 -10.06 -21.04 -6.19
CA SER A 70 -8.97 -20.26 -6.80
C SER A 70 -9.45 -19.46 -7.99
N TYR A 71 -10.30 -20.04 -8.85
CA TYR A 71 -10.91 -19.32 -9.95
C TYR A 71 -11.77 -18.14 -9.47
N PHE A 72 -12.58 -18.36 -8.44
CA PHE A 72 -13.40 -17.30 -7.83
C PHE A 72 -12.54 -16.17 -7.23
N LEU A 73 -11.46 -16.51 -6.51
CA LEU A 73 -10.53 -15.52 -5.94
C LEU A 73 -9.84 -14.69 -7.02
N ASN A 74 -9.39 -15.32 -8.10
CA ASN A 74 -8.78 -14.61 -9.22
C ASN A 74 -9.79 -13.68 -9.91
N LEU A 75 -11.01 -14.13 -10.12
CA LEU A 75 -12.08 -13.32 -10.70
C LEU A 75 -12.38 -12.10 -9.81
N LEU A 76 -12.50 -12.31 -8.49
CA LEU A 76 -12.71 -11.23 -7.52
C LEU A 76 -11.57 -10.22 -7.55
N THR A 77 -10.33 -10.69 -7.66
CA THR A 77 -9.13 -9.84 -7.78
C THR A 77 -9.21 -8.97 -9.03
N TYR A 78 -9.51 -9.55 -10.20
CA TYR A 78 -9.63 -8.79 -11.45
C TYR A 78 -10.75 -7.74 -11.39
N ILE A 79 -11.91 -8.12 -10.83
CA ILE A 79 -13.03 -7.19 -10.64
C ILE A 79 -12.61 -6.04 -9.71
N SER A 80 -11.91 -6.32 -8.62
CA SER A 80 -11.42 -5.31 -7.68
C SER A 80 -10.47 -4.31 -8.37
N PHE A 81 -9.52 -4.78 -9.19
CA PHE A 81 -8.63 -3.90 -9.94
C PHE A 81 -9.38 -3.01 -10.93
N ILE A 82 -10.37 -3.55 -11.64
CA ILE A 82 -11.19 -2.77 -12.57
C ILE A 82 -11.98 -1.69 -11.81
N LEU A 83 -12.61 -2.06 -10.69
CA LEU A 83 -13.38 -1.11 -9.86
C LEU A 83 -12.48 0.01 -9.31
N PHE A 84 -11.30 -0.33 -8.77
CA PHE A 84 -10.37 0.68 -8.26
C PHE A 84 -9.85 1.59 -9.37
N GLY A 85 -9.55 1.05 -10.55
CA GLY A 85 -9.17 1.82 -11.72
C GLY A 85 -10.28 2.81 -12.14
N MET A 86 -11.52 2.36 -12.17
CA MET A 86 -12.68 3.21 -12.48
C MET A 86 -12.90 4.30 -11.44
N ILE A 87 -12.88 3.95 -10.15
CA ILE A 87 -13.02 4.90 -9.04
C ILE A 87 -11.89 5.94 -9.09
N GLY A 88 -10.65 5.50 -9.30
CA GLY A 88 -9.51 6.39 -9.45
C GLY A 88 -9.72 7.40 -10.60
N PHE A 89 -10.15 6.92 -11.75
CA PHE A 89 -10.41 7.77 -12.93
C PHE A 89 -11.54 8.79 -12.69
N ILE A 90 -12.64 8.35 -12.06
CA ILE A 90 -13.78 9.22 -11.71
C ILE A 90 -13.35 10.28 -10.68
N THR A 91 -12.56 9.89 -9.68
CA THR A 91 -12.08 10.79 -8.63
C THR A 91 -11.13 11.85 -9.18
N MET A 92 -10.24 11.48 -10.11
CA MET A 92 -9.37 12.45 -10.80
C MET A 92 -10.18 13.49 -11.59
N LYS A 93 -11.24 13.06 -12.28
CA LYS A 93 -12.14 13.97 -13.03
C LYS A 93 -12.92 14.93 -12.12
N LYS A 94 -13.23 14.51 -10.89
CA LYS A 94 -13.98 15.33 -9.92
C LYS A 94 -13.09 16.34 -9.17
N LYS A 95 -11.80 16.03 -8.96
CA LYS A 95 -10.84 16.91 -8.26
C LYS A 95 -10.46 18.18 -9.02
N SER A 96 -10.82 18.33 -10.28
CA SER A 96 -10.62 19.59 -11.01
C SER A 96 -11.60 20.71 -10.59
N HIS A 97 -12.53 20.46 -9.65
CA HIS A 97 -13.53 21.47 -9.25
C HIS A 97 -13.71 21.71 -7.75
N SER A 98 -12.94 21.09 -6.86
CA SER A 98 -13.05 21.38 -5.43
C SER A 98 -11.74 21.04 -4.71
N SER A 99 -11.01 22.07 -4.33
CA SER A 99 -9.85 22.02 -3.43
C SER A 99 -10.33 22.00 -1.97
N ASP A 100 -10.91 20.87 -1.55
CA ASP A 100 -11.09 20.59 -0.13
C ASP A 100 -10.47 19.22 0.15
N VAL A 101 -9.20 19.28 0.52
CA VAL A 101 -8.43 18.14 0.99
C VAL A 101 -8.84 17.88 2.43
N GLY A 102 -9.51 16.77 2.69
CA GLY A 102 -9.83 16.29 4.04
C GLY A 102 -8.58 16.00 4.86
N ILE A 103 -7.95 17.07 5.38
CA ILE A 103 -6.75 17.06 6.23
C ILE A 103 -7.10 16.70 7.69
N ASP A 104 -8.39 16.68 8.05
CA ASP A 104 -8.80 16.71 9.46
C ASP A 104 -8.59 15.42 10.27
N ASN A 105 -8.54 14.25 9.66
CA ASN A 105 -8.43 13.01 10.42
C ASN A 105 -7.00 12.49 10.64
N SER A 106 -6.08 12.81 9.73
CA SER A 106 -4.68 12.37 9.84
C SER A 106 -3.86 13.24 10.80
N THR A 107 -4.16 14.55 10.88
CA THR A 107 -3.50 15.48 11.81
C THR A 107 -3.85 15.19 13.27
N GLY A 108 -5.05 14.71 13.56
CA GLY A 108 -5.48 14.33 14.93
C GLY A 108 -4.72 13.10 15.47
N LEU A 109 -4.42 12.12 14.64
CA LEU A 109 -3.62 10.97 15.04
C LEU A 109 -2.15 11.35 15.20
N ILE A 110 -1.59 12.12 14.26
CA ILE A 110 -0.19 12.58 14.31
C ILE A 110 0.09 13.41 15.58
N SER A 111 -0.83 14.28 16.01
CA SER A 111 -0.68 15.10 17.21
C SER A 111 -0.73 14.29 18.51
N LYS A 112 -1.50 13.19 18.54
CA LYS A 112 -1.55 12.27 19.69
C LYS A 112 -0.26 11.45 19.82
N PHE A 113 0.28 10.97 18.70
CA PHE A 113 1.50 10.15 18.70
C PHE A 113 2.79 10.97 18.88
N SER A 114 2.81 12.25 18.53
CA SER A 114 3.98 13.12 18.76
C SER A 114 4.29 13.39 20.24
N LYS A 115 3.34 13.14 21.15
CA LYS A 115 3.53 13.22 22.61
C LYS A 115 4.16 11.98 23.23
N LEU A 116 4.18 10.85 22.52
CA LEU A 116 4.87 9.64 22.97
C LEU A 116 6.35 9.76 22.55
N LYS A 117 7.27 9.58 23.49
CA LYS A 117 8.74 9.49 23.25
C LYS A 117 9.12 8.24 22.42
N ILE A 118 8.34 7.91 21.39
CA ILE A 118 8.57 6.78 20.48
C ILE A 118 9.49 7.28 19.37
N ASN A 119 10.43 6.43 18.95
CA ASN A 119 11.34 6.73 17.86
C ASN A 119 10.51 7.08 16.60
N TYR A 120 10.80 8.21 15.95
CA TYR A 120 10.06 8.71 14.77
C TYR A 120 9.85 7.65 13.68
N ILE A 121 10.79 6.72 13.53
CA ILE A 121 10.70 5.62 12.57
C ILE A 121 9.46 4.74 12.84
N PHE A 122 9.27 4.34 14.10
CA PHE A 122 8.10 3.51 14.49
C PHE A 122 6.79 4.28 14.37
N THR A 123 6.80 5.58 14.67
CA THR A 123 5.60 6.42 14.52
C THR A 123 5.19 6.49 13.05
N ILE A 124 6.13 6.74 12.14
CA ILE A 124 5.88 6.78 10.70
C ILE A 124 5.41 5.42 10.19
N ALA A 125 6.11 4.34 10.57
CA ALA A 125 5.74 2.98 10.17
C ALA A 125 4.32 2.60 10.64
N PHE A 126 3.95 2.96 11.86
CA PHE A 126 2.62 2.71 12.40
C PHE A 126 1.54 3.54 11.69
N CYS A 127 1.81 4.82 11.42
CA CYS A 127 0.88 5.68 10.68
C CYS A 127 0.63 5.15 9.26
N ILE A 128 1.67 4.68 8.57
CA ILE A 128 1.55 4.08 7.25
C ILE A 128 0.77 2.76 7.34
N LEU A 129 1.16 1.88 8.26
CA LEU A 129 0.45 0.61 8.48
C LEU A 129 -1.06 0.82 8.65
N VAL A 130 -1.45 1.71 9.57
CA VAL A 130 -2.88 1.98 9.84
C VAL A 130 -3.54 2.69 8.66
N GLY A 131 -2.83 3.59 7.98
CA GLY A 131 -3.35 4.34 6.82
C GLY A 131 -3.61 3.46 5.60
N GLU A 132 -2.81 2.41 5.41
CA GLU A 132 -2.90 1.48 4.28
C GLU A 132 -3.81 0.28 4.55
N LEU A 133 -4.09 -0.07 5.82
CA LEU A 133 -4.98 -1.19 6.14
C LEU A 133 -6.37 -0.96 5.53
N GLY A 134 -6.76 -1.83 4.60
CA GLY A 134 -8.05 -1.77 3.91
C GLY A 134 -8.09 -0.80 2.73
N ASP A 135 -6.98 -0.19 2.35
CA ASP A 135 -6.91 0.67 1.17
C ASP A 135 -6.76 -0.14 -0.14
N LYS A 136 -6.88 0.56 -1.28
CA LYS A 136 -6.76 -0.02 -2.64
C LYS A 136 -5.44 -0.77 -2.84
N THR A 137 -4.34 -0.23 -2.31
CA THR A 137 -3.00 -0.80 -2.42
C THR A 137 -2.83 -2.06 -1.58
N PHE A 138 -3.41 -2.09 -0.37
CA PHE A 138 -3.48 -3.28 0.47
C PHE A 138 -4.25 -4.42 -0.22
N LEU A 139 -5.44 -4.12 -0.78
CA LEU A 139 -6.25 -5.11 -1.51
C LEU A 139 -5.55 -5.57 -2.79
N SER A 140 -4.87 -4.68 -3.52
CA SER A 140 -4.05 -5.02 -4.67
C SER A 140 -2.93 -6.00 -4.31
N SER A 141 -2.30 -5.81 -3.15
CA SER A 141 -1.25 -6.70 -2.65
C SER A 141 -1.77 -8.08 -2.26
N ILE A 142 -2.99 -8.18 -1.70
CA ILE A 142 -3.66 -9.47 -1.50
C ILE A 142 -3.87 -10.17 -2.85
N GLY A 143 -4.38 -9.45 -3.85
CA GLY A 143 -4.59 -9.98 -5.19
C GLY A 143 -3.32 -10.49 -5.85
N LEU A 144 -2.21 -9.75 -5.74
CA LEU A 144 -0.90 -10.19 -6.22
C LEU A 144 -0.42 -11.45 -5.49
N GLY A 145 -0.65 -11.53 -4.17
CA GLY A 145 -0.33 -12.70 -3.37
C GLY A 145 -1.12 -13.95 -3.78
N ILE A 146 -2.39 -13.79 -4.17
CA ILE A 146 -3.23 -14.87 -4.72
C ILE A 146 -2.71 -15.33 -6.08
N GLN A 147 -2.37 -14.40 -6.95
CA GLN A 147 -1.97 -14.68 -8.32
C GLN A 147 -0.55 -15.28 -8.43
N TYR A 148 0.35 -14.88 -7.54
CA TYR A 148 1.77 -15.32 -7.54
C TYR A 148 2.21 -15.85 -6.18
N PRO A 149 1.58 -16.92 -5.64
CA PRO A 149 1.83 -17.41 -4.28
C PRO A 149 3.26 -17.89 -4.05
N GLU A 150 3.97 -18.32 -5.10
CA GLU A 150 5.36 -18.79 -5.05
C GLU A 150 6.38 -17.65 -4.92
N TYR A 151 6.02 -16.42 -5.36
CA TYR A 151 6.93 -15.29 -5.50
C TYR A 151 6.75 -14.21 -4.42
N LYS A 152 6.38 -14.60 -3.19
CA LYS A 152 6.08 -13.69 -2.07
C LYS A 152 7.18 -12.65 -1.83
N ILE A 153 8.44 -13.09 -1.79
CA ILE A 153 9.59 -12.23 -1.52
C ILE A 153 9.75 -11.20 -2.63
N SER A 154 9.61 -11.61 -3.88
CA SER A 154 9.68 -10.72 -5.04
C SER A 154 8.59 -9.65 -5.00
N LEU A 155 7.36 -10.04 -4.67
CA LEU A 155 6.22 -9.13 -4.53
C LEU A 155 6.43 -8.12 -3.39
N ILE A 156 6.92 -8.58 -2.23
CA ILE A 156 7.18 -7.71 -1.08
C ILE A 156 8.27 -6.68 -1.41
N ILE A 157 9.38 -7.11 -2.02
CA ILE A 157 10.46 -6.19 -2.41
C ILE A 157 9.96 -5.17 -3.43
N GLY A 158 9.21 -5.61 -4.45
CA GLY A 158 8.63 -4.72 -5.44
C GLY A 158 7.67 -3.70 -4.84
N SER A 159 6.82 -4.12 -3.90
CA SER A 159 5.89 -3.23 -3.19
C SER A 159 6.62 -2.16 -2.38
N ILE A 160 7.66 -2.55 -1.61
CA ILE A 160 8.47 -1.61 -0.84
C ILE A 160 9.16 -0.60 -1.76
N LEU A 161 9.77 -1.05 -2.85
CA LEU A 161 10.41 -0.18 -3.81
C LEU A 161 9.41 0.77 -4.47
N GLY A 162 8.21 0.27 -4.85
CA GLY A 162 7.13 1.07 -5.40
C GLY A 162 6.71 2.19 -4.48
N MET A 163 6.50 1.88 -3.20
CA MET A 163 6.10 2.84 -2.17
C MET A 163 7.19 3.87 -1.85
N VAL A 164 8.45 3.44 -1.77
CA VAL A 164 9.58 4.35 -1.47
C VAL A 164 9.89 5.29 -2.63
N CYS A 165 9.59 4.88 -3.87
CA CYS A 165 9.82 5.66 -5.07
C CYS A 165 8.65 6.58 -5.46
N SER A 166 7.46 6.35 -4.90
CA SER A 166 6.27 7.18 -5.14
C SER A 166 6.34 8.49 -4.37
#